data_908cd04000788f216d0c3835ab6a2a61
#
_entry.id   908cd04000788f216d0c3835ab6a2a61
#
_cell.length_a   1.000
_cell.length_b   1.000
_cell.length_c   1.000
_cell.angle_alpha   90.00
_cell.angle_beta   90.00
_cell.angle_gamma   90.00
#
_symmetry.space_group_name_H-M   'P 1'
#
loop_
_entity.id
_entity.type
_entity.pdbx_description
1 polymer ?
#
loop_
_entity_poly.entity_id
_entity_poly.type
_entity_poly.pdbx_seq_one_letter_code
_entity_poly.pdbx_strand_id
1 'polypeptide(L)'
;MKYTIILIAAILASCSSKPSATRLAQRQTVKDVVTNEAGKGEEIEVGFYGGPSLYYPLMAVWLEDENGKYIQTLFVPRAIATGVFRFGSNASGKWVESAKRAPQTLPYWSHKRGVMAPDGLYMPDPSNPVADAYSGATPTTSFVLKTRADNPLPPKFRVMFEVNQNWDWNEYWTNDKYPGDVRYLNNAQPAVVYEGVINKADLQDRYLLKPVGHSHPTGETGELFTDLSTMTTALQIADSVVVKIRK
;
A
#
# COMPACT_ATOMS: atom_id res chain seq x y z
N MET A 1 33.99 -55.22 23.37
CA MET A 1 33.81 -53.75 23.39
C MET A 1 32.53 -53.41 22.65
N LYS A 2 31.48 -53.00 23.37
CA LYS A 2 30.18 -52.61 22.80
C LYS A 2 30.14 -51.07 22.70
N TYR A 3 30.07 -50.53 21.50
CA TYR A 3 29.92 -49.08 21.28
C TYR A 3 28.45 -48.74 21.26
N THR A 4 27.98 -47.96 22.25
CA THR A 4 26.66 -47.39 22.31
C THR A 4 26.63 -46.07 21.53
N ILE A 5 25.95 -46.02 20.40
CA ILE A 5 25.73 -44.80 19.63
C ILE A 5 24.57 -44.04 20.27
N ILE A 6 24.86 -42.88 20.86
CA ILE A 6 23.83 -41.94 21.35
C ILE A 6 23.43 -41.04 20.19
N LEU A 7 22.20 -41.23 19.73
CA LEU A 7 21.56 -40.37 18.72
C LEU A 7 21.02 -39.11 19.42
N ILE A 8 21.68 -37.97 19.24
CA ILE A 8 21.18 -36.66 19.71
C ILE A 8 20.23 -36.16 18.65
N ALA A 9 18.90 -36.21 18.93
CA ALA A 9 17.87 -35.57 18.13
C ALA A 9 17.89 -34.08 18.46
N ALA A 10 18.36 -33.24 17.52
CA ALA A 10 18.26 -31.81 17.61
C ALA A 10 16.79 -31.38 17.30
N ILE A 11 16.06 -30.99 18.32
CA ILE A 11 14.73 -30.41 18.17
C ILE A 11 14.91 -28.95 17.68
N LEU A 12 14.71 -28.71 16.39
CA LEU A 12 14.60 -27.38 15.84
C LEU A 12 13.26 -26.78 16.31
N ALA A 13 13.29 -26.03 17.40
CA ALA A 13 12.17 -25.21 17.83
C ALA A 13 12.03 -24.05 16.84
N SER A 14 11.13 -24.18 15.88
CA SER A 14 10.67 -23.08 15.03
C SER A 14 9.98 -22.05 15.94
N CYS A 15 10.67 -20.94 16.23
CA CYS A 15 10.07 -19.79 16.90
C CYS A 15 9.11 -19.07 15.96
N SER A 16 7.91 -19.58 15.77
CA SER A 16 6.81 -18.78 15.25
C SER A 16 6.35 -17.84 16.37
N SER A 17 6.84 -16.60 16.37
CA SER A 17 6.41 -15.58 17.31
C SER A 17 4.94 -15.24 17.04
N LYS A 18 4.03 -15.76 17.87
CA LYS A 18 2.61 -15.36 17.84
C LYS A 18 2.55 -13.84 18.08
N PRO A 19 1.75 -13.09 17.28
CA PRO A 19 1.58 -11.66 17.51
C PRO A 19 1.07 -11.40 18.92
N SER A 20 1.59 -10.37 19.59
CA SER A 20 1.16 -10.02 20.95
C SER A 20 -0.34 -9.66 20.97
N ALA A 21 -1.02 -9.89 22.10
CA ALA A 21 -2.43 -9.54 22.28
C ALA A 21 -2.70 -8.05 21.98
N THR A 22 -1.74 -7.17 22.27
CA THR A 22 -1.80 -5.74 21.93
C THR A 22 -1.84 -5.51 20.42
N ARG A 23 -1.05 -6.26 19.62
CA ARG A 23 -1.09 -6.18 18.15
C ARG A 23 -2.41 -6.69 17.58
N LEU A 24 -2.95 -7.76 18.13
CA LEU A 24 -4.26 -8.29 17.72
C LEU A 24 -5.39 -7.30 18.02
N ALA A 25 -5.37 -6.67 19.21
CA ALA A 25 -6.35 -5.65 19.59
C ALA A 25 -6.25 -4.39 18.70
N GLN A 26 -5.04 -3.94 18.37
CA GLN A 26 -4.83 -2.82 17.45
C GLN A 26 -5.38 -3.08 16.05
N ARG A 27 -5.28 -4.31 15.52
CA ARG A 27 -5.85 -4.67 14.21
C ARG A 27 -7.37 -4.64 14.19
N GLN A 28 -8.02 -4.90 15.32
CA GLN A 28 -9.49 -4.88 15.44
C GLN A 28 -10.04 -3.46 15.58
N THR A 29 -9.20 -2.46 15.90
CA THR A 29 -9.64 -1.07 15.97
C THR A 29 -9.79 -0.52 14.56
N VAL A 30 -11.01 -0.19 14.18
CA VAL A 30 -11.33 0.47 12.92
C VAL A 30 -11.44 1.97 13.15
N LYS A 31 -10.70 2.76 12.38
CA LYS A 31 -10.72 4.23 12.45
C LYS A 31 -11.47 4.81 11.25
N ASP A 32 -12.26 5.84 11.49
CA ASP A 32 -12.81 6.63 10.39
C ASP A 32 -11.75 7.62 9.89
N VAL A 33 -11.60 7.69 8.57
CA VAL A 33 -10.81 8.68 7.85
C VAL A 33 -11.76 9.38 6.90
N VAL A 34 -11.83 10.70 6.97
CA VAL A 34 -12.71 11.49 6.12
C VAL A 34 -11.86 12.39 5.23
N THR A 35 -12.12 12.38 3.94
CA THR A 35 -11.45 13.24 2.95
C THR A 35 -12.47 13.77 1.97
N ASN A 36 -12.16 14.92 1.34
CA ASN A 36 -12.91 15.49 0.22
C ASN A 36 -14.46 15.53 0.41
N GLU A 37 -14.93 15.99 1.56
CA GLU A 37 -16.38 16.10 1.86
C GLU A 37 -17.10 17.06 0.91
N ALA A 38 -16.39 18.03 0.33
CA ALA A 38 -16.90 19.01 -0.60
C ALA A 38 -17.03 18.50 -2.04
N GLY A 39 -16.62 17.27 -2.33
CA GLY A 39 -16.77 16.66 -3.66
C GLY A 39 -18.21 16.59 -4.11
N LYS A 40 -18.42 16.76 -5.43
CA LYS A 40 -19.76 16.84 -6.05
C LYS A 40 -20.22 15.51 -6.65
N GLY A 41 -19.33 14.53 -6.71
CA GLY A 41 -19.59 13.19 -7.23
C GLY A 41 -20.12 12.22 -6.17
N GLU A 42 -20.04 10.96 -6.48
CA GLU A 42 -20.51 9.85 -5.65
C GLU A 42 -19.78 9.81 -4.29
N GLU A 43 -20.50 9.46 -3.26
CA GLU A 43 -19.94 9.14 -1.96
C GLU A 43 -19.37 7.71 -1.98
N ILE A 44 -18.11 7.58 -1.60
CA ILE A 44 -17.35 6.33 -1.66
C ILE A 44 -16.86 6.00 -0.26
N GLU A 45 -17.16 4.81 0.20
CA GLU A 45 -16.63 4.24 1.44
C GLU A 45 -15.65 3.14 1.08
N VAL A 46 -14.41 3.21 1.58
CA VAL A 46 -13.39 2.18 1.39
C VAL A 46 -12.95 1.66 2.74
N GLY A 47 -13.33 0.44 3.07
CA GLY A 47 -12.89 -0.28 4.26
C GLY A 47 -11.60 -1.03 3.97
N PHE A 48 -10.52 -0.68 4.65
CA PHE A 48 -9.28 -1.46 4.70
C PHE A 48 -9.24 -2.24 6.01
N TYR A 49 -9.16 -3.55 5.91
CA TYR A 49 -9.04 -4.44 7.07
C TYR A 49 -7.64 -5.07 7.07
N GLY A 50 -6.89 -4.78 8.10
CA GLY A 50 -5.49 -5.17 8.20
C GLY A 50 -5.31 -6.66 8.44
N GLY A 51 -4.45 -7.28 7.64
CA GLY A 51 -4.09 -8.68 7.71
C GLY A 51 -2.97 -8.99 8.73
N PRO A 52 -2.56 -10.25 8.83
CA PRO A 52 -1.58 -10.71 9.81
C PRO A 52 -0.19 -10.07 9.67
N SER A 53 0.17 -9.62 8.48
CA SER A 53 1.46 -8.98 8.21
C SER A 53 1.42 -7.44 8.26
N LEU A 54 0.28 -6.84 8.60
CA LEU A 54 0.17 -5.38 8.73
C LEU A 54 1.11 -4.85 9.83
N TYR A 55 2.00 -3.91 9.44
CA TYR A 55 2.93 -3.25 10.37
C TYR A 55 2.95 -1.72 10.18
N TYR A 56 3.65 -1.20 9.19
CA TYR A 56 3.66 0.22 8.81
C TYR A 56 3.40 0.36 7.31
N PRO A 57 2.15 0.19 6.87
CA PRO A 57 1.82 0.23 5.46
C PRO A 57 1.86 1.66 4.92
N LEU A 58 2.31 1.79 3.68
CA LEU A 58 2.07 2.96 2.83
C LEU A 58 1.09 2.53 1.75
N MET A 59 0.12 3.37 1.44
CA MET A 59 -0.96 2.99 0.54
C MET A 59 -1.50 4.18 -0.25
N ALA A 60 -2.16 3.89 -1.35
CA ALA A 60 -2.95 4.85 -2.10
C ALA A 60 -4.30 4.23 -2.49
N VAL A 61 -5.35 5.05 -2.48
CA VAL A 61 -6.68 4.73 -3.01
C VAL A 61 -6.98 5.73 -4.11
N TRP A 62 -7.36 5.27 -5.29
CA TRP A 62 -7.68 6.16 -6.41
C TRP A 62 -8.75 5.57 -7.32
N LEU A 63 -9.21 6.39 -8.25
CA LEU A 63 -10.20 6.05 -9.25
C LEU A 63 -9.57 6.02 -10.64
N GLU A 64 -10.01 5.06 -11.45
CA GLU A 64 -9.74 4.98 -12.88
C GLU A 64 -11.06 4.81 -13.65
N ASP A 65 -11.10 5.24 -14.90
CA ASP A 65 -12.20 4.88 -15.80
C ASP A 65 -12.14 3.40 -16.21
N GLU A 66 -13.09 2.93 -16.99
CA GLU A 66 -13.13 1.55 -17.48
C GLU A 66 -11.92 1.16 -18.33
N ASN A 67 -11.22 2.12 -18.94
CA ASN A 67 -10.03 1.92 -19.78
C ASN A 67 -8.72 2.01 -18.98
N GLY A 68 -8.80 2.21 -17.66
CA GLY A 68 -7.63 2.33 -16.79
C GLY A 68 -6.96 3.71 -16.81
N LYS A 69 -7.66 4.75 -17.29
CA LYS A 69 -7.20 6.13 -17.20
C LYS A 69 -7.48 6.67 -15.80
N TYR A 70 -6.46 7.25 -15.17
CA TYR A 70 -6.57 7.89 -13.87
C TYR A 70 -7.62 9.00 -13.84
N ILE A 71 -8.45 9.02 -12.80
CA ILE A 71 -9.45 10.06 -12.55
C ILE A 71 -9.00 10.96 -11.40
N GLN A 72 -8.89 10.41 -10.18
CA GLN A 72 -8.43 11.16 -9.00
C GLN A 72 -7.91 10.23 -7.90
N THR A 73 -7.06 10.76 -7.04
CA THR A 73 -6.71 10.13 -5.76
C THR A 73 -7.82 10.36 -4.74
N LEU A 74 -8.25 9.32 -4.04
CA LEU A 74 -9.21 9.41 -2.93
C LEU A 74 -8.51 9.54 -1.58
N PHE A 75 -7.38 8.85 -1.42
CA PHE A 75 -6.58 8.89 -0.20
C PHE A 75 -5.13 8.51 -0.47
N VAL A 76 -4.23 9.19 0.20
CA VAL A 76 -2.82 8.85 0.31
C VAL A 76 -2.27 9.38 1.64
N PRO A 77 -1.34 8.67 2.33
CA PRO A 77 -0.73 9.20 3.55
C PRO A 77 0.04 10.49 3.27
N ARG A 78 0.02 11.44 4.21
CA ARG A 78 0.71 12.73 4.08
C ARG A 78 2.19 12.58 3.71
N ALA A 79 2.88 11.58 4.26
CA ALA A 79 4.28 11.33 3.93
C ALA A 79 4.49 11.08 2.42
N ILE A 80 3.57 10.33 1.80
CA ILE A 80 3.58 10.08 0.35
C ILE A 80 3.11 11.32 -0.41
N ALA A 81 2.05 11.98 0.07
CA ALA A 81 1.48 13.17 -0.56
C ALA A 81 2.47 14.33 -0.69
N THR A 82 3.39 14.47 0.26
CA THR A 82 4.34 15.58 0.35
C THR A 82 5.79 15.18 0.06
N GLY A 83 6.10 13.87 0.02
CA GLY A 83 7.48 13.39 -0.03
C GLY A 83 8.28 13.67 1.25
N VAL A 84 7.62 14.08 2.36
CA VAL A 84 8.26 14.38 3.65
C VAL A 84 7.93 13.28 4.64
N PHE A 85 8.95 12.57 5.10
CA PHE A 85 8.82 11.41 5.98
C PHE A 85 9.33 11.75 7.38
N ARG A 86 8.58 11.35 8.42
CA ARG A 86 8.96 11.55 9.83
C ARG A 86 10.36 11.00 10.15
N PHE A 87 10.74 9.91 9.52
CA PHE A 87 12.06 9.29 9.63
C PHE A 87 12.77 9.35 8.28
N GLY A 88 12.87 10.56 7.70
CA GLY A 88 13.40 10.77 6.35
C GLY A 88 14.92 10.75 6.28
N SER A 89 15.63 11.15 7.33
CA SER A 89 17.08 11.22 7.37
C SER A 89 17.64 10.80 8.73
N ASN A 90 18.80 10.15 8.70
CA ASN A 90 19.61 9.81 9.89
C ASN A 90 21.06 10.35 9.76
N ALA A 91 21.27 11.34 8.92
CA ALA A 91 22.61 11.89 8.65
C ALA A 91 23.28 12.50 9.90
N SER A 92 22.51 12.93 10.89
CA SER A 92 23.00 13.47 12.17
C SER A 92 23.15 12.42 13.29
N GLY A 93 22.99 11.12 12.98
CA GLY A 93 22.94 10.05 13.99
C GLY A 93 21.59 9.93 14.72
N LYS A 94 20.64 10.79 14.41
CA LYS A 94 19.25 10.74 14.92
C LYS A 94 18.28 10.84 13.76
N TRP A 95 17.21 10.05 13.80
CA TRP A 95 16.15 10.14 12.82
C TRP A 95 15.38 11.46 12.96
N VAL A 96 15.32 12.21 11.86
CA VAL A 96 14.59 13.48 11.76
C VAL A 96 13.65 13.48 10.57
N GLU A 97 12.62 14.34 10.65
CA GLU A 97 11.74 14.56 9.51
C GLU A 97 12.53 15.21 8.37
N SER A 98 12.38 14.66 7.18
CA SER A 98 13.08 15.15 5.99
C SER A 98 12.37 14.72 4.71
N ALA A 99 12.57 15.49 3.66
CA ALA A 99 12.19 15.09 2.31
C ALA A 99 13.01 13.86 1.89
N LYS A 100 12.33 12.87 1.31
CA LYS A 100 12.94 11.64 0.81
C LYS A 100 12.26 11.21 -0.49
N ARG A 101 13.06 10.94 -1.50
CA ARG A 101 12.57 10.33 -2.73
C ARG A 101 12.50 8.81 -2.57
N ALA A 102 11.30 8.26 -2.70
CA ALA A 102 11.04 6.84 -2.50
C ALA A 102 10.12 6.29 -3.62
N PRO A 103 10.60 6.29 -4.90
CA PRO A 103 9.78 5.91 -6.06
C PRO A 103 9.27 4.47 -5.99
N GLN A 104 9.98 3.59 -5.29
CA GLN A 104 9.61 2.19 -5.10
C GLN A 104 8.39 1.97 -4.20
N THR A 105 7.93 3.00 -3.48
CA THR A 105 6.92 2.80 -2.44
C THR A 105 5.54 2.50 -3.01
N LEU A 106 5.04 3.33 -3.94
CA LEU A 106 3.74 3.17 -4.62
C LEU A 106 3.89 3.53 -6.10
N PRO A 107 4.67 2.77 -6.87
CA PRO A 107 5.04 3.18 -8.22
C PRO A 107 3.88 3.10 -9.21
N TYR A 108 2.96 2.13 -9.07
CA TYR A 108 1.84 2.02 -9.98
C TYR A 108 0.93 3.24 -9.88
N TRP A 109 0.48 3.61 -8.67
CA TRP A 109 -0.31 4.81 -8.43
C TRP A 109 0.38 6.09 -8.89
N SER A 110 1.66 6.26 -8.57
CA SER A 110 2.37 7.50 -8.87
C SER A 110 2.52 7.73 -10.38
N HIS A 111 2.81 6.69 -11.16
CA HIS A 111 2.86 6.75 -12.62
C HIS A 111 1.47 6.94 -13.22
N LYS A 112 0.43 6.32 -12.65
CA LYS A 112 -0.97 6.50 -13.09
C LYS A 112 -1.43 7.95 -12.94
N ARG A 113 -1.00 8.66 -11.89
CA ARG A 113 -1.24 10.11 -11.77
C ARG A 113 -0.67 10.90 -12.95
N GLY A 114 0.41 10.45 -13.56
CA GLY A 114 1.05 11.09 -14.70
C GLY A 114 1.75 12.43 -14.39
N VAL A 115 1.98 12.75 -13.12
CA VAL A 115 2.63 13.99 -12.68
C VAL A 115 4.08 13.70 -12.36
N MET A 116 4.99 14.08 -13.27
CA MET A 116 6.43 13.89 -13.12
C MET A 116 7.07 15.14 -12.50
N ALA A 117 7.87 14.95 -11.48
CA ALA A 117 8.67 16.00 -10.86
C ALA A 117 9.90 16.36 -11.70
N PRO A 118 10.57 17.51 -11.43
CA PRO A 118 11.76 17.92 -12.18
C PRO A 118 12.94 16.93 -12.15
N ASP A 119 12.99 16.07 -11.14
CA ASP A 119 13.99 15.00 -11.02
C ASP A 119 13.65 13.73 -11.84
N GLY A 120 12.59 13.77 -12.64
CA GLY A 120 12.14 12.65 -13.48
C GLY A 120 11.33 11.58 -12.75
N LEU A 121 11.05 11.74 -11.46
CA LEU A 121 10.26 10.78 -10.67
C LEU A 121 8.78 11.19 -10.62
N TYR A 122 7.90 10.19 -10.62
CA TYR A 122 6.45 10.41 -10.53
C TYR A 122 5.93 10.56 -9.08
N MET A 123 6.76 10.20 -8.10
CA MET A 123 6.42 10.41 -6.69
C MET A 123 6.25 11.89 -6.36
N PRO A 124 5.25 12.26 -5.56
CA PRO A 124 5.15 13.62 -5.03
C PRO A 124 6.40 14.06 -4.28
N ASP A 125 6.63 15.35 -4.24
CA ASP A 125 7.71 16.01 -3.48
C ASP A 125 7.18 17.30 -2.84
N PRO A 126 7.96 17.97 -1.98
CA PRO A 126 7.51 19.19 -1.30
C PRO A 126 7.15 20.36 -2.23
N SER A 127 7.66 20.37 -3.45
CA SER A 127 7.36 21.42 -4.44
C SER A 127 6.10 21.12 -5.27
N ASN A 128 5.69 19.82 -5.29
CA ASN A 128 4.53 19.36 -6.04
C ASN A 128 3.74 18.29 -5.23
N PRO A 129 3.16 18.69 -4.10
CA PRO A 129 2.42 17.77 -3.24
C PRO A 129 1.06 17.38 -3.84
N VAL A 130 0.50 16.28 -3.36
CA VAL A 130 -0.92 15.97 -3.56
C VAL A 130 -1.75 16.89 -2.66
N ALA A 131 -2.91 17.34 -3.14
CA ALA A 131 -3.80 18.22 -2.39
C ALA A 131 -4.11 17.67 -0.98
N ASP A 132 -4.17 18.56 0.01
CA ASP A 132 -4.46 18.20 1.41
C ASP A 132 -5.81 17.52 1.59
N ALA A 133 -6.78 17.78 0.70
CA ALA A 133 -8.10 17.14 0.72
C ALA A 133 -8.03 15.61 0.59
N TYR A 134 -6.92 15.08 0.05
CA TYR A 134 -6.73 13.65 -0.19
C TYR A 134 -5.65 13.03 0.70
N SER A 135 -5.06 13.80 1.62
CA SER A 135 -3.99 13.30 2.47
C SER A 135 -4.38 13.27 3.95
N GLY A 136 -3.79 12.34 4.68
CA GLY A 136 -4.01 12.16 6.10
C GLY A 136 -2.87 11.43 6.80
N ALA A 137 -3.02 11.20 8.11
CA ALA A 137 -2.07 10.38 8.85
C ALA A 137 -2.00 8.96 8.27
N THR A 138 -0.82 8.36 8.24
CA THR A 138 -0.65 6.96 7.83
C THR A 138 -1.47 6.04 8.74
N PRO A 139 -2.47 5.31 8.23
CA PRO A 139 -3.20 4.36 9.03
C PRO A 139 -2.30 3.15 9.35
N THR A 140 -2.12 2.84 10.62
CA THR A 140 -1.38 1.66 11.09
C THR A 140 -2.31 0.55 11.61
N THR A 141 -3.61 0.76 11.44
CA THR A 141 -4.70 -0.17 11.84
C THR A 141 -5.71 -0.24 10.71
N SER A 142 -6.72 -1.10 10.86
CA SER A 142 -7.90 -1.06 9.99
C SER A 142 -8.56 0.32 10.00
N PHE A 143 -9.12 0.74 8.88
CA PHE A 143 -9.83 2.02 8.77
C PHE A 143 -10.96 1.95 7.75
N VAL A 144 -11.88 2.89 7.86
CA VAL A 144 -12.90 3.17 6.85
C VAL A 144 -12.68 4.59 6.35
N LEU A 145 -12.30 4.69 5.08
CA LEU A 145 -12.25 5.96 4.35
C LEU A 145 -13.66 6.32 3.90
N LYS A 146 -14.11 7.53 4.23
CA LYS A 146 -15.33 8.14 3.73
C LYS A 146 -14.94 9.37 2.91
N THR A 147 -15.31 9.39 1.65
CA THR A 147 -14.86 10.43 0.71
C THR A 147 -15.88 10.65 -0.38
N ARG A 148 -15.74 11.73 -1.15
CA ARG A 148 -16.53 11.99 -2.36
C ARG A 148 -15.62 12.14 -3.57
N ALA A 149 -16.11 11.72 -4.72
CA ALA A 149 -15.48 12.08 -5.98
C ALA A 149 -15.63 13.60 -6.23
N ASP A 150 -14.62 14.23 -6.83
CA ASP A 150 -14.65 15.66 -7.16
C ASP A 150 -15.82 15.99 -8.08
N ASN A 151 -16.06 15.12 -9.06
CA ASN A 151 -17.10 15.24 -10.07
C ASN A 151 -17.84 13.91 -10.20
N PRO A 152 -19.06 13.92 -10.79
CA PRO A 152 -19.79 12.70 -11.12
C PRO A 152 -18.91 11.71 -11.90
N LEU A 153 -18.87 10.47 -11.46
CA LEU A 153 -18.07 9.41 -12.09
C LEU A 153 -18.76 8.87 -13.34
N PRO A 154 -18.00 8.29 -14.29
CA PRO A 154 -18.56 7.61 -15.45
C PRO A 154 -19.45 6.43 -15.04
N PRO A 155 -20.29 5.91 -15.96
CA PRO A 155 -21.18 4.77 -15.70
C PRO A 155 -20.46 3.52 -15.21
N LYS A 156 -19.22 3.30 -15.69
CA LYS A 156 -18.31 2.26 -15.24
C LYS A 156 -16.99 2.87 -14.84
N PHE A 157 -16.46 2.44 -13.72
CA PHE A 157 -15.17 2.91 -13.20
C PHE A 157 -14.54 1.85 -12.31
N ARG A 158 -13.28 2.05 -11.97
CA ARG A 158 -12.51 1.18 -11.08
C ARG A 158 -12.13 1.93 -9.82
N VAL A 159 -12.19 1.24 -8.70
CA VAL A 159 -11.55 1.68 -7.46
C VAL A 159 -10.28 0.85 -7.30
N MET A 160 -9.17 1.53 -7.24
CA MET A 160 -7.85 0.95 -7.15
C MET A 160 -7.26 1.18 -5.77
N PHE A 161 -6.48 0.24 -5.30
CA PHE A 161 -5.76 0.31 -4.04
C PHE A 161 -4.37 -0.29 -4.22
N GLU A 162 -3.34 0.46 -3.84
CA GLU A 162 -1.96 -0.03 -3.82
C GLU A 162 -1.44 0.06 -2.39
N VAL A 163 -0.79 -0.99 -1.92
CA VAL A 163 -0.23 -1.07 -0.58
C VAL A 163 1.15 -1.67 -0.58
N ASN A 164 2.03 -1.07 0.22
CA ASN A 164 3.40 -1.49 0.41
C ASN A 164 3.81 -1.40 1.88
N GLN A 165 4.88 -2.11 2.20
CA GLN A 165 5.51 -2.10 3.50
C GLN A 165 7.01 -2.27 3.34
N ASN A 166 7.80 -1.42 4.00
CA ASN A 166 9.24 -1.48 3.88
C ASN A 166 9.82 -2.74 4.54
N TRP A 167 10.97 -3.22 3.99
CA TRP A 167 11.77 -4.34 4.52
C TRP A 167 11.01 -5.67 4.60
N ASP A 168 10.13 -5.92 3.65
CA ASP A 168 9.29 -7.12 3.60
C ASP A 168 9.94 -8.20 2.72
N TRP A 169 11.12 -8.73 3.14
CA TRP A 169 11.84 -9.77 2.40
C TRP A 169 11.19 -11.14 2.54
N ASN A 170 11.39 -11.98 1.52
CA ASN A 170 11.06 -13.40 1.54
C ASN A 170 12.14 -14.22 0.77
N GLU A 171 11.88 -15.50 0.55
CA GLU A 171 12.84 -16.40 -0.14
C GLU A 171 13.11 -16.00 -1.60
N TYR A 172 12.17 -15.38 -2.28
CA TYR A 172 12.31 -14.89 -3.66
C TYR A 172 12.81 -13.44 -3.72
N TRP A 173 12.28 -12.58 -2.88
CA TRP A 173 12.63 -11.16 -2.75
C TRP A 173 13.66 -10.99 -1.63
N THR A 174 14.85 -11.55 -1.86
CA THR A 174 15.96 -11.51 -0.91
C THR A 174 16.61 -10.12 -0.84
N ASN A 175 17.30 -9.81 0.24
CA ASN A 175 17.94 -8.50 0.42
C ASN A 175 19.09 -8.20 -0.55
N ASP A 176 19.59 -9.20 -1.25
CA ASP A 176 20.68 -9.14 -2.23
C ASP A 176 20.23 -9.35 -3.68
N LYS A 177 18.91 -9.48 -3.94
CA LYS A 177 18.37 -9.71 -5.30
C LYS A 177 18.75 -8.63 -6.31
N TYR A 178 18.85 -7.37 -5.87
CA TYR A 178 19.32 -6.23 -6.64
C TYR A 178 20.47 -5.55 -5.88
N PRO A 179 21.71 -6.05 -6.01
CA PRO A 179 22.84 -5.58 -5.23
C PRO A 179 23.11 -4.08 -5.45
N GLY A 180 23.20 -3.32 -4.37
CA GLY A 180 23.48 -1.89 -4.41
C GLY A 180 22.27 -0.98 -4.72
N ASP A 181 21.10 -1.51 -5.07
CA ASP A 181 19.90 -0.69 -5.24
C ASP A 181 19.21 -0.45 -3.89
N VAL A 182 19.44 0.74 -3.33
CA VAL A 182 18.87 1.14 -2.03
C VAL A 182 17.33 1.27 -2.07
N ARG A 183 16.73 1.49 -3.24
CA ARG A 183 15.27 1.57 -3.40
C ARG A 183 14.68 0.19 -3.16
N TYR A 184 15.24 -0.82 -3.83
CA TYR A 184 14.86 -2.21 -3.65
C TYR A 184 15.10 -2.69 -2.22
N LEU A 185 16.29 -2.41 -1.65
CA LEU A 185 16.66 -2.82 -0.30
C LEU A 185 15.67 -2.30 0.75
N ASN A 186 15.17 -1.09 0.58
CA ASN A 186 14.16 -0.51 1.48
C ASN A 186 12.75 -1.09 1.25
N ASN A 187 12.47 -1.67 0.09
CA ASN A 187 11.15 -2.16 -0.30
C ASN A 187 11.03 -3.68 -0.10
N ALA A 188 11.91 -4.44 -0.74
CA ALA A 188 11.86 -5.91 -0.87
C ALA A 188 10.66 -6.37 -1.72
N GLN A 189 9.65 -7.04 -1.15
CA GLN A 189 8.43 -7.34 -1.92
C GLN A 189 7.81 -6.05 -2.44
N PRO A 190 7.48 -5.99 -3.76
CA PRO A 190 6.84 -4.82 -4.35
C PRO A 190 5.46 -4.52 -3.76
N ALA A 191 4.94 -3.33 -4.02
CA ALA A 191 3.58 -2.97 -3.64
C ALA A 191 2.56 -3.84 -4.36
N VAL A 192 1.55 -4.31 -3.62
CA VAL A 192 0.43 -5.09 -4.18
C VAL A 192 -0.68 -4.15 -4.61
N VAL A 193 -1.19 -4.35 -5.82
CA VAL A 193 -2.29 -3.58 -6.41
C VAL A 193 -3.57 -4.40 -6.39
N TYR A 194 -4.64 -3.78 -5.90
CA TYR A 194 -5.98 -4.35 -5.83
C TYR A 194 -6.94 -3.54 -6.70
N GLU A 195 -7.94 -4.18 -7.27
CA GLU A 195 -8.94 -3.60 -8.15
C GLU A 195 -10.35 -4.01 -7.74
N GLY A 196 -11.28 -3.07 -7.82
CA GLY A 196 -12.72 -3.31 -7.79
C GLY A 196 -13.40 -2.59 -8.95
N VAL A 197 -14.14 -3.31 -9.78
CA VAL A 197 -14.88 -2.75 -10.92
C VAL A 197 -16.31 -2.43 -10.51
N ILE A 198 -16.72 -1.19 -10.70
CA ILE A 198 -18.05 -0.68 -10.34
C ILE A 198 -18.84 -0.36 -11.62
N ASN A 199 -20.07 -0.87 -11.68
CA ASN A 199 -21.03 -0.52 -12.71
C ASN A 199 -22.24 0.19 -12.07
N LYS A 200 -22.48 1.46 -12.37
CA LYS A 200 -23.58 2.26 -11.79
C LYS A 200 -24.96 1.78 -12.20
N ALA A 201 -25.08 1.06 -13.32
CA ALA A 201 -26.33 0.44 -13.75
C ALA A 201 -26.72 -0.78 -12.91
N ASP A 202 -25.75 -1.41 -12.21
CA ASP A 202 -25.95 -2.61 -11.37
C ASP A 202 -25.08 -2.49 -10.11
N LEU A 203 -25.47 -1.56 -9.20
CA LEU A 203 -24.74 -1.35 -7.96
C LEU A 203 -24.98 -2.49 -6.98
N GLN A 204 -23.89 -3.03 -6.48
CA GLN A 204 -23.88 -4.02 -5.40
C GLN A 204 -23.79 -3.31 -4.04
N ASP A 205 -24.22 -4.01 -2.97
CA ASP A 205 -24.11 -3.49 -1.59
C ASP A 205 -22.64 -3.23 -1.20
N ARG A 206 -21.75 -4.04 -1.73
CA ARG A 206 -20.30 -3.94 -1.50
C ARG A 206 -19.51 -4.63 -2.61
N TYR A 207 -18.29 -4.14 -2.82
CA TYR A 207 -17.32 -4.72 -3.74
C TYR A 207 -16.08 -5.12 -2.97
N LEU A 208 -15.70 -6.39 -3.05
CA LEU A 208 -14.42 -6.86 -2.52
C LEU A 208 -13.35 -6.64 -3.60
N LEU A 209 -12.35 -5.81 -3.30
CA LEU A 209 -11.22 -5.62 -4.20
C LEU A 209 -10.35 -6.89 -4.21
N LYS A 210 -9.88 -7.23 -5.40
CA LYS A 210 -9.01 -8.40 -5.62
C LYS A 210 -7.60 -7.95 -5.95
N PRO A 211 -6.55 -8.65 -5.47
CA PRO A 211 -5.21 -8.39 -5.92
C PRO A 211 -5.10 -8.74 -7.41
N VAL A 212 -4.59 -7.80 -8.21
CA VAL A 212 -4.48 -7.93 -9.68
C VAL A 212 -3.03 -7.96 -10.16
N GLY A 213 -2.08 -7.66 -9.28
CA GLY A 213 -0.67 -7.65 -9.59
C GLY A 213 0.15 -6.94 -8.51
N HIS A 214 1.42 -6.78 -8.81
CA HIS A 214 2.36 -5.99 -8.03
C HIS A 214 3.05 -4.95 -8.92
N SER A 215 3.55 -3.89 -8.31
CA SER A 215 4.27 -2.82 -8.98
C SER A 215 5.75 -3.18 -9.23
N HIS A 216 6.48 -2.28 -9.91
CA HIS A 216 7.92 -2.45 -10.13
C HIS A 216 8.70 -2.38 -8.81
N PRO A 217 9.63 -3.33 -8.51
CA PRO A 217 10.29 -3.46 -7.22
C PRO A 217 11.17 -2.26 -6.83
N THR A 218 11.71 -1.53 -7.82
CA THR A 218 12.52 -0.33 -7.58
C THR A 218 11.77 0.98 -7.90
N GLY A 219 10.54 0.88 -8.41
CA GLY A 219 9.73 2.03 -8.79
C GLY A 219 10.18 2.74 -10.07
N GLU A 220 10.93 2.06 -10.91
CA GLU A 220 11.48 2.62 -12.16
C GLU A 220 10.40 2.80 -13.22
N THR A 221 9.41 1.90 -13.24
CA THR A 221 8.27 1.96 -14.16
C THR A 221 6.95 1.91 -13.39
N GLY A 222 5.85 2.32 -14.06
CA GLY A 222 4.48 2.15 -13.62
C GLY A 222 3.82 0.87 -14.16
N GLU A 223 4.60 -0.14 -14.52
CA GLU A 223 4.11 -1.40 -15.02
C GLU A 223 3.46 -2.22 -13.90
N LEU A 224 2.38 -2.94 -14.25
CA LEU A 224 1.72 -3.91 -13.37
C LEU A 224 2.14 -5.33 -13.76
N PHE A 225 2.79 -6.02 -12.84
CA PHE A 225 3.19 -7.41 -12.99
C PHE A 225 2.11 -8.30 -12.38
N THR A 226 1.47 -9.13 -13.20
CA THR A 226 0.29 -9.91 -12.80
C THR A 226 0.63 -11.23 -12.09
N ASP A 227 1.89 -11.67 -12.12
CA ASP A 227 2.33 -12.86 -11.40
C ASP A 227 2.56 -12.55 -9.91
N LEU A 228 1.66 -13.04 -9.07
CA LEU A 228 1.72 -12.90 -7.61
C LEU A 228 2.33 -14.12 -6.91
N SER A 229 2.81 -15.13 -7.64
CA SER A 229 3.30 -16.40 -7.07
C SER A 229 4.50 -16.24 -6.13
N THR A 230 5.26 -15.16 -6.30
CA THR A 230 6.44 -14.83 -5.47
C THR A 230 6.12 -13.95 -4.26
N MET A 231 4.87 -13.47 -4.17
CA MET A 231 4.41 -12.59 -3.11
C MET A 231 3.92 -13.42 -1.92
N THR A 232 4.29 -13.03 -0.70
CA THR A 232 3.94 -13.75 0.52
C THR A 232 3.32 -12.82 1.56
N THR A 233 4.11 -12.25 2.45
CA THR A 233 3.68 -11.33 3.50
C THR A 233 3.07 -10.05 2.95
N ALA A 234 3.48 -9.59 1.77
CA ALA A 234 2.87 -8.44 1.11
C ALA A 234 1.37 -8.66 0.78
N LEU A 235 0.96 -9.88 0.38
CA LEU A 235 -0.44 -10.24 0.21
C LEU A 235 -1.21 -10.34 1.53
N GLN A 236 -0.52 -10.40 2.66
CA GLN A 236 -1.10 -10.51 3.99
C GLN A 236 -1.15 -9.16 4.73
N ILE A 237 -0.75 -8.07 4.10
CA ILE A 237 -0.88 -6.71 4.67
C ILE A 237 -2.36 -6.34 4.80
N ALA A 238 -3.16 -6.64 3.77
CA ALA A 238 -4.61 -6.51 3.78
C ALA A 238 -5.25 -7.90 3.95
N ASP A 239 -6.13 -8.05 4.92
CA ASP A 239 -7.07 -9.17 4.99
C ASP A 239 -8.16 -8.99 3.92
N SER A 240 -8.70 -7.79 3.84
CA SER A 240 -9.65 -7.42 2.80
C SER A 240 -9.69 -5.91 2.58
N VAL A 241 -10.05 -5.53 1.35
CA VAL A 241 -10.38 -4.14 0.98
C VAL A 241 -11.78 -4.15 0.37
N VAL A 242 -12.70 -3.40 0.97
CA VAL A 242 -14.13 -3.40 0.61
C VAL A 242 -14.56 -2.00 0.23
N VAL A 243 -15.24 -1.87 -0.90
CA VAL A 243 -15.79 -0.59 -1.37
C VAL A 243 -17.30 -0.63 -1.33
N LYS A 244 -17.90 0.50 -0.91
CA LYS A 244 -19.33 0.77 -1.05
C LYS A 244 -19.52 2.12 -1.74
N ILE A 245 -20.45 2.17 -2.66
CA ILE A 245 -20.88 3.39 -3.32
C ILE A 245 -22.23 3.77 -2.75
N ARG A 246 -22.31 4.97 -2.16
CA ARG A 246 -23.57 5.50 -1.62
C ARG A 246 -24.22 6.39 -2.68
N LYS A 247 -25.53 6.24 -2.79
CA LYS A 247 -26.38 7.06 -3.66
C LYS A 247 -26.68 8.41 -3.04
#